data_fdb10635515e2007a07f90d77b6ccb1f
#
_entry.id   fdb10635515e2007a07f90d77b6ccb1f
#
_cell.length_a   1.000
_cell.length_b   1.000
_cell.length_c   1.000
_cell.angle_alpha   90.00
_cell.angle_beta   90.00
_cell.angle_gamma   90.00
#
_symmetry.space_group_name_H-M   'P 1'
#
loop_
_entity.id
_entity.type
_entity.pdbx_description
1 polymer ?
#
loop_
_entity_poly.entity_id
_entity_poly.type
_entity_poly.pdbx_seq_one_letter_code
_entity_poly.pdbx_strand_id
1 'polypeptide(L)'
;EKIKNATTAIVILVGALGLGNQVVAATVTPHRAFYEMQLGVADQNSNVQSVSGRSAFTLDRDCDGWRSNEEYLIEFGGKEGSRDRILSRFESWESDKGDMYSFDISENSSFEPAKDFGGYAEIKTGGGDAYFSMADEVAVALPADTYFPMRHLNAIIDSAENGKTILAASVFTGAKPDDALLSTNTVIGGWRGEEAAIPMGEFGQDGYWPVQIAYFKPAATAAAPEYEIHYSMQPNGVIRRYVIDYGDFTIIAKLLKLESVETPTCP
;
A
#
# COMPACT_ATOMS: atom_id res chain seq x y z
N GLU A 1 0.63 -40.22 -74.07
CA GLU A 1 -0.71 -40.20 -73.47
C GLU A 1 -0.57 -40.07 -71.97
N LYS A 2 -1.11 -38.97 -71.42
CA LYS A 2 -0.69 -38.45 -70.08
C LYS A 2 -1.60 -39.00 -69.03
N ILE A 3 -1.02 -39.65 -68.05
CA ILE A 3 -1.65 -40.06 -66.79
C ILE A 3 -1.37 -38.94 -65.77
N LYS A 4 -2.41 -38.27 -65.30
CA LYS A 4 -2.35 -37.29 -64.25
C LYS A 4 -2.44 -37.96 -62.88
N ASN A 5 -1.38 -37.91 -62.11
CA ASN A 5 -1.40 -38.32 -60.71
C ASN A 5 -1.99 -37.18 -59.85
N ALA A 6 -3.11 -37.49 -59.22
CA ALA A 6 -3.70 -36.63 -58.22
C ALA A 6 -3.10 -37.00 -56.84
N THR A 7 -2.24 -36.15 -56.32
CA THR A 7 -1.69 -36.32 -54.97
C THR A 7 -2.66 -35.57 -54.01
N THR A 8 -3.38 -36.36 -53.23
CA THR A 8 -4.23 -35.84 -52.12
C THR A 8 -3.34 -35.47 -50.95
N ALA A 9 -3.23 -34.20 -50.69
CA ALA A 9 -2.54 -33.68 -49.48
C ALA A 9 -3.47 -33.80 -48.27
N ILE A 10 -3.11 -34.63 -47.32
CA ILE A 10 -3.77 -34.73 -46.01
C ILE A 10 -3.22 -33.62 -45.16
N VAL A 11 -4.03 -32.60 -44.92
CA VAL A 11 -3.74 -31.52 -43.91
C VAL A 11 -4.10 -32.08 -42.53
N ILE A 12 -3.09 -32.43 -41.75
CA ILE A 12 -3.27 -32.73 -40.32
C ILE A 12 -3.37 -31.39 -39.58
N LEU A 13 -4.58 -31.04 -39.18
CA LEU A 13 -4.83 -29.90 -38.30
C LEU A 13 -4.44 -30.32 -36.88
N VAL A 14 -3.22 -29.98 -36.44
CA VAL A 14 -2.81 -30.10 -35.05
C VAL A 14 -3.47 -28.97 -34.31
N GLY A 15 -4.58 -29.25 -33.67
CA GLY A 15 -5.22 -28.34 -32.73
C GLY A 15 -4.31 -28.20 -31.50
N ALA A 16 -3.56 -27.09 -31.44
CA ALA A 16 -2.91 -26.69 -30.21
C ALA A 16 -4.03 -26.32 -29.21
N LEU A 17 -4.36 -27.25 -28.32
CA LEU A 17 -5.06 -26.96 -27.09
C LEU A 17 -4.13 -26.08 -26.27
N GLY A 18 -4.25 -24.78 -26.42
CA GLY A 18 -3.68 -23.81 -25.51
C GLY A 18 -4.31 -24.04 -24.13
N LEU A 19 -3.60 -24.72 -23.26
CA LEU A 19 -3.85 -24.66 -21.85
C LEU A 19 -3.58 -23.20 -21.45
N GLY A 20 -4.61 -22.37 -21.55
CA GLY A 20 -4.59 -21.05 -20.95
C GLY A 20 -4.39 -21.26 -19.46
N ASN A 21 -3.18 -20.99 -18.97
CA ASN A 21 -2.99 -20.75 -17.57
C ASN A 21 -3.94 -19.59 -17.24
N GLN A 22 -5.03 -19.90 -16.59
CA GLN A 22 -5.83 -18.88 -15.92
C GLN A 22 -4.93 -18.36 -14.81
N VAL A 23 -4.31 -17.22 -15.05
CA VAL A 23 -3.72 -16.44 -13.99
C VAL A 23 -4.89 -16.03 -13.12
N VAL A 24 -5.08 -16.74 -12.02
CA VAL A 24 -6.00 -16.31 -10.98
C VAL A 24 -5.38 -15.02 -10.46
N ALA A 25 -5.98 -13.88 -10.77
CA ALA A 25 -5.55 -12.61 -10.23
C ALA A 25 -5.46 -12.76 -8.71
N ALA A 26 -4.32 -12.41 -8.13
CA ALA A 26 -4.15 -12.49 -6.69
C ALA A 26 -5.22 -11.59 -6.05
N THR A 27 -6.00 -12.17 -5.16
CA THR A 27 -7.05 -11.45 -4.47
C THR A 27 -6.48 -11.00 -3.13
N VAL A 28 -6.46 -9.71 -2.89
CA VAL A 28 -6.13 -9.16 -1.57
C VAL A 28 -7.01 -9.82 -0.51
N THR A 29 -6.39 -10.30 0.55
CA THR A 29 -7.08 -11.07 1.59
C THR A 29 -7.33 -10.20 2.83
N PRO A 30 -8.56 -10.10 3.33
CA PRO A 30 -8.85 -9.47 4.61
C PRO A 30 -8.02 -10.10 5.73
N HIS A 31 -7.36 -9.26 6.52
CA HIS A 31 -6.47 -9.72 7.59
C HIS A 31 -6.24 -8.64 8.63
N ARG A 32 -5.77 -9.06 9.79
CA ARG A 32 -5.23 -8.19 10.82
C ARG A 32 -3.78 -8.54 11.09
N ALA A 33 -2.90 -7.55 10.95
CA ALA A 33 -1.46 -7.70 11.10
C ALA A 33 -0.96 -6.87 12.28
N PHE A 34 -0.08 -7.46 13.08
CA PHE A 34 0.56 -6.79 14.22
C PHE A 34 2.06 -6.69 13.98
N TYR A 35 2.61 -5.50 14.18
CA TYR A 35 4.01 -5.23 13.93
C TYR A 35 4.71 -4.70 15.20
N GLU A 36 5.97 -5.07 15.34
CA GLU A 36 6.91 -4.39 16.23
C GLU A 36 7.73 -3.38 15.42
N MET A 37 7.85 -2.18 15.97
CA MET A 37 8.54 -1.06 15.35
C MET A 37 9.79 -0.70 16.11
N GLN A 38 10.90 -0.46 15.40
CA GLN A 38 12.18 -0.10 15.99
C GLN A 38 12.96 0.85 15.08
N LEU A 39 13.93 1.56 15.65
CA LEU A 39 14.90 2.32 14.86
C LEU A 39 15.69 1.37 13.96
N GLY A 40 15.80 1.71 12.68
CA GLY A 40 16.68 1.04 11.74
C GLY A 40 18.05 1.70 11.73
N VAL A 41 18.24 2.67 10.84
CA VAL A 41 19.47 3.47 10.73
C VAL A 41 19.13 4.90 11.12
N ALA A 42 20.06 5.59 11.76
CA ALA A 42 19.98 7.03 11.95
C ALA A 42 21.33 7.66 11.63
N ASP A 43 21.28 8.78 10.94
CA ASP A 43 22.47 9.57 10.64
C ASP A 43 23.06 10.21 11.91
N GLN A 44 24.33 10.52 11.89
CA GLN A 44 25.01 11.15 13.03
C GLN A 44 24.37 12.49 13.42
N ASN A 45 23.76 13.19 12.45
CA ASN A 45 23.11 14.46 12.66
C ASN A 45 21.63 14.34 13.01
N SER A 46 21.02 13.16 12.87
CA SER A 46 19.63 12.93 13.22
C SER A 46 19.39 13.24 14.71
N ASN A 47 18.27 13.86 15.01
CA ASN A 47 17.81 14.07 16.38
C ASN A 47 17.22 12.81 17.00
N VAL A 48 16.84 11.81 16.18
CA VAL A 48 16.28 10.54 16.64
C VAL A 48 17.40 9.58 17.03
N GLN A 49 17.38 9.12 18.27
CA GLN A 49 18.38 8.20 18.84
C GLN A 49 17.80 6.81 19.13
N SER A 50 16.49 6.73 19.31
CA SER A 50 15.78 5.46 19.53
C SER A 50 14.35 5.57 19.03
N VAL A 51 13.84 4.44 18.57
CA VAL A 51 12.43 4.25 18.22
C VAL A 51 12.01 2.90 18.78
N SER A 52 10.88 2.87 19.47
CA SER A 52 10.22 1.64 19.89
C SER A 52 8.71 1.82 19.76
N GLY A 53 8.03 0.78 19.28
CA GLY A 53 6.59 0.88 19.10
C GLY A 53 5.95 -0.40 18.62
N ARG A 54 4.63 -0.32 18.46
CA ARG A 54 3.80 -1.37 17.89
C ARG A 54 2.73 -0.74 17.02
N SER A 55 2.39 -1.43 15.96
CA SER A 55 1.23 -1.11 15.15
C SER A 55 0.34 -2.32 14.94
N ALA A 56 -0.95 -2.04 14.74
CA ALA A 56 -1.95 -3.00 14.29
C ALA A 56 -2.59 -2.44 13.03
N PHE A 57 -2.58 -3.22 11.98
CA PHE A 57 -3.25 -2.91 10.72
C PHE A 57 -4.35 -3.92 10.49
N THR A 58 -5.56 -3.46 10.24
CA THR A 58 -6.70 -4.31 9.87
C THR A 58 -7.16 -3.91 8.48
N LEU A 59 -7.23 -4.87 7.59
CA LEU A 59 -7.87 -4.75 6.29
C LEU A 59 -9.11 -5.63 6.30
N ASP A 60 -10.25 -5.01 6.11
CA ASP A 60 -11.56 -5.63 6.14
C ASP A 60 -12.30 -5.31 4.85
N ARG A 61 -13.29 -6.14 4.52
CA ARG A 61 -14.11 -5.96 3.34
C ARG A 61 -15.58 -5.92 3.72
N ASP A 62 -16.29 -4.91 3.29
CA ASP A 62 -17.76 -4.93 3.26
C ASP A 62 -18.29 -5.25 1.85
N CYS A 63 -19.60 -5.12 1.63
CA CYS A 63 -20.20 -5.50 0.36
C CYS A 63 -19.89 -4.52 -0.79
N ASP A 64 -19.48 -3.31 -0.49
CA ASP A 64 -19.32 -2.22 -1.46
C ASP A 64 -17.88 -1.72 -1.55
N GLY A 65 -17.00 -2.18 -0.66
CA GLY A 65 -15.63 -1.68 -0.62
C GLY A 65 -14.74 -2.30 0.45
N TRP A 66 -13.66 -1.62 0.71
CA TRP A 66 -12.62 -1.99 1.64
C TRP A 66 -12.52 -1.02 2.79
N ARG A 67 -12.37 -1.53 4.01
CA ARG A 67 -12.03 -0.75 5.19
C ARG A 67 -10.61 -1.04 5.61
N SER A 68 -9.88 -0.01 5.96
CA SER A 68 -8.61 -0.17 6.67
C SER A 68 -8.64 0.58 7.98
N ASN A 69 -7.98 0.00 8.99
CA ASN A 69 -7.73 0.63 10.26
C ASN A 69 -6.27 0.40 10.61
N GLU A 70 -5.54 1.48 10.85
CA GLU A 70 -4.17 1.46 11.33
C GLU A 70 -4.09 2.17 12.68
N GLU A 71 -3.59 1.46 13.68
CA GLU A 71 -3.33 1.99 15.00
C GLU A 71 -1.86 1.81 15.32
N TYR A 72 -1.19 2.84 15.80
CA TYR A 72 0.16 2.70 16.30
C TYR A 72 0.41 3.50 17.57
N LEU A 73 1.25 2.91 18.40
CA LEU A 73 1.88 3.55 19.54
C LEU A 73 3.39 3.49 19.31
N ILE A 74 4.01 4.66 19.20
CA ILE A 74 5.44 4.77 18.95
C ILE A 74 6.07 5.79 19.90
N GLU A 75 7.23 5.46 20.41
CA GLU A 75 8.05 6.33 21.24
C GLU A 75 9.37 6.63 20.55
N PHE A 76 9.68 7.92 20.46
CA PHE A 76 10.93 8.42 19.94
C PHE A 76 11.78 8.94 21.11
N GLY A 77 13.04 8.50 21.18
CA GLY A 77 14.04 9.09 22.02
C GLY A 77 14.95 9.99 21.20
N GLY A 78 15.10 11.23 21.63
CA GLY A 78 15.96 12.22 20.97
C GLY A 78 17.25 12.47 21.74
N LYS A 79 18.08 13.35 21.16
CA LYS A 79 19.27 13.89 21.84
C LYS A 79 18.84 14.61 23.13
N GLU A 80 19.75 14.67 24.11
CA GLU A 80 19.54 15.31 25.41
C GLU A 80 18.41 14.68 26.25
N GLY A 81 18.00 13.44 25.93
CA GLY A 81 16.98 12.71 26.67
C GLY A 81 15.55 13.14 26.39
N SER A 82 15.33 13.93 25.33
CA SER A 82 13.96 14.23 24.87
C SER A 82 13.22 12.96 24.48
N ARG A 83 11.92 12.91 24.76
CA ARG A 83 11.05 11.79 24.38
C ARG A 83 9.75 12.33 23.83
N ASP A 84 9.35 11.76 22.70
CA ASP A 84 8.01 11.95 22.12
C ASP A 84 7.28 10.62 22.09
N ARG A 85 6.00 10.67 22.40
CA ARG A 85 5.11 9.53 22.31
C ARG A 85 3.94 9.89 21.43
N ILE A 86 3.75 9.12 20.37
CA ILE A 86 2.66 9.29 19.43
C ILE A 86 1.72 8.08 19.55
N LEU A 87 0.44 8.39 19.76
CA LEU A 87 -0.66 7.43 19.62
C LEU A 87 -1.51 7.90 18.46
N SER A 88 -1.62 7.10 17.43
CA SER A 88 -2.39 7.42 16.24
C SER A 88 -3.35 6.30 15.86
N ARG A 89 -4.50 6.72 15.34
CA ARG A 89 -5.50 5.86 14.71
C ARG A 89 -5.90 6.51 13.40
N PHE A 90 -5.83 5.73 12.34
CA PHE A 90 -6.29 6.10 11.02
C PHE A 90 -7.30 5.06 10.53
N GLU A 91 -8.49 5.49 10.18
CA GLU A 91 -9.52 4.66 9.59
C GLU A 91 -9.84 5.16 8.19
N SER A 92 -10.08 4.25 7.26
CA SER A 92 -10.54 4.61 5.93
C SER A 92 -11.49 3.58 5.35
N TRP A 93 -12.28 4.03 4.38
CA TRP A 93 -13.10 3.20 3.51
C TRP A 93 -12.92 3.62 2.07
N GLU A 94 -12.77 2.66 1.17
CA GLU A 94 -12.63 2.87 -0.27
C GLU A 94 -13.61 2.00 -1.02
N SER A 95 -14.37 2.57 -1.96
CA SER A 95 -15.30 1.84 -2.82
C SER A 95 -14.56 0.82 -3.70
N ASP A 96 -15.25 -0.27 -4.06
CA ASP A 96 -14.72 -1.27 -5.00
C ASP A 96 -14.30 -0.68 -6.36
N LYS A 97 -14.94 0.40 -6.78
CA LYS A 97 -14.60 1.12 -8.00
C LYS A 97 -13.38 2.01 -7.86
N GLY A 98 -12.93 2.28 -6.61
CA GLY A 98 -11.85 3.21 -6.32
C GLY A 98 -12.19 4.66 -6.71
N ASP A 99 -13.46 5.03 -6.69
CA ASP A 99 -13.98 6.36 -7.03
C ASP A 99 -14.46 7.16 -5.82
N MET A 100 -14.66 6.51 -4.68
CA MET A 100 -15.03 7.12 -3.41
C MET A 100 -14.09 6.67 -2.30
N TYR A 101 -13.78 7.60 -1.41
CA TYR A 101 -12.91 7.37 -0.27
C TYR A 101 -13.36 8.22 0.92
N SER A 102 -13.37 7.64 2.10
CA SER A 102 -13.56 8.37 3.35
C SER A 102 -12.46 8.01 4.34
N PHE A 103 -12.13 8.93 5.22
CA PHE A 103 -11.06 8.76 6.19
C PHE A 103 -11.33 9.52 7.48
N ASP A 104 -10.72 9.05 8.54
CA ASP A 104 -10.76 9.64 9.88
C ASP A 104 -9.40 9.44 10.57
N ILE A 105 -8.88 10.50 11.16
CA ILE A 105 -7.59 10.52 11.86
C ILE A 105 -7.77 11.04 13.27
N SER A 106 -7.25 10.30 14.23
CA SER A 106 -7.05 10.76 15.61
C SER A 106 -5.60 10.50 16.01
N GLU A 107 -4.86 11.56 16.30
CA GLU A 107 -3.45 11.46 16.70
C GLU A 107 -3.15 12.37 17.89
N ASN A 108 -2.51 11.81 18.90
CA ASN A 108 -2.01 12.48 20.06
C ASN A 108 -0.49 12.34 20.15
N SER A 109 0.20 13.47 20.22
CA SER A 109 1.65 13.56 20.42
C SER A 109 1.96 14.24 21.75
N SER A 110 3.10 13.94 22.36
CA SER A 110 3.57 14.64 23.55
C SER A 110 4.04 16.06 23.26
N PHE A 111 4.37 16.39 22.01
CA PHE A 111 4.98 17.67 21.61
C PHE A 111 4.15 18.46 20.60
N GLU A 112 3.24 17.81 19.88
CA GLU A 112 2.38 18.48 18.90
C GLU A 112 0.93 18.55 19.38
N PRO A 113 0.15 19.54 18.95
CA PRO A 113 -1.29 19.55 19.18
C PRO A 113 -1.95 18.28 18.65
N ALA A 114 -2.95 17.80 19.37
CA ALA A 114 -3.74 16.66 18.93
C ALA A 114 -4.33 16.93 17.54
N LYS A 115 -4.32 15.91 16.68
CA LYS A 115 -4.98 15.93 15.38
C LYS A 115 -6.24 15.09 15.49
N ASP A 116 -7.37 15.65 15.08
CA ASP A 116 -8.67 14.98 15.07
C ASP A 116 -9.48 15.58 13.91
N PHE A 117 -9.51 14.89 12.80
CA PHE A 117 -10.25 15.28 11.61
C PHE A 117 -10.54 14.08 10.73
N GLY A 118 -11.58 14.23 9.93
CA GLY A 118 -11.92 13.26 8.89
C GLY A 118 -12.23 13.95 7.57
N GLY A 119 -12.69 13.18 6.63
CA GLY A 119 -13.07 13.71 5.34
C GLY A 119 -13.55 12.64 4.37
N TYR A 120 -13.85 13.11 3.17
CA TYR A 120 -14.20 12.24 2.06
C TYR A 120 -13.66 12.79 0.75
N ALA A 121 -13.49 11.91 -0.22
CA ALA A 121 -13.05 12.25 -1.55
C ALA A 121 -13.87 11.49 -2.60
N GLU A 122 -14.10 12.12 -3.74
CA GLU A 122 -14.78 11.53 -4.88
C GLU A 122 -14.04 11.88 -6.17
N ILE A 123 -13.85 10.90 -7.06
CA ILE A 123 -13.23 11.08 -8.37
C ILE A 123 -14.25 10.75 -9.45
N LYS A 124 -14.40 11.66 -10.41
CA LYS A 124 -15.25 11.54 -11.60
C LYS A 124 -14.41 11.60 -12.88
N THR A 125 -15.04 11.50 -14.02
CA THR A 125 -14.37 11.48 -15.35
C THR A 125 -13.50 12.71 -15.61
N GLY A 126 -13.57 13.79 -14.98
CA GLY A 126 -12.75 15.00 -15.20
C GLY A 126 -11.83 15.37 -14.04
N GLY A 127 -11.78 14.55 -13.00
CA GLY A 127 -11.12 14.84 -11.74
C GLY A 127 -12.12 14.80 -10.59
N GLY A 128 -11.68 15.18 -9.41
CA GLY A 128 -12.49 15.14 -8.22
C GLY A 128 -12.04 16.13 -7.16
N ASP A 129 -12.64 16.02 -6.01
CA ASP A 129 -12.33 16.84 -4.85
C ASP A 129 -12.30 15.98 -3.59
N ALA A 130 -11.44 16.35 -2.67
CA ALA A 130 -11.42 15.85 -1.30
C ALA A 130 -11.80 16.96 -0.35
N TYR A 131 -12.64 16.65 0.62
CA TYR A 131 -13.13 17.59 1.63
C TYR A 131 -12.71 17.12 3.01
N PHE A 132 -12.18 18.05 3.79
CA PHE A 132 -11.70 17.82 5.15
C PHE A 132 -12.63 18.47 6.14
N SER A 133 -13.04 17.71 7.16
CA SER A 133 -13.81 18.20 8.30
C SER A 133 -12.88 18.81 9.34
N MET A 134 -12.55 20.08 9.15
CA MET A 134 -11.73 20.90 10.05
C MET A 134 -12.52 22.15 10.46
N ALA A 135 -11.94 22.96 11.34
CA ALA A 135 -12.59 24.19 11.79
C ALA A 135 -12.98 25.13 10.63
N ASP A 136 -12.14 25.17 9.60
CA ASP A 136 -12.44 25.74 8.29
C ASP A 136 -12.48 24.60 7.28
N GLU A 137 -13.59 24.46 6.57
CA GLU A 137 -13.71 23.44 5.52
C GLU A 137 -12.65 23.65 4.44
N VAL A 138 -11.83 22.63 4.22
CA VAL A 138 -10.75 22.67 3.23
C VAL A 138 -11.05 21.66 2.13
N ALA A 139 -10.98 22.11 0.88
CA ALA A 139 -11.08 21.26 -0.30
C ALA A 139 -9.73 21.16 -1.01
N VAL A 140 -9.41 19.95 -1.48
CA VAL A 140 -8.23 19.64 -2.29
C VAL A 140 -8.70 19.05 -3.62
N ALA A 141 -8.34 19.71 -4.73
CA ALA A 141 -8.64 19.23 -6.05
C ALA A 141 -7.81 17.97 -6.39
N LEU A 142 -8.45 16.96 -6.94
CA LEU A 142 -7.85 15.68 -7.29
C LEU A 142 -7.79 15.50 -8.81
N PRO A 143 -6.61 15.21 -9.41
CA PRO A 143 -6.51 14.77 -10.79
C PRO A 143 -7.36 13.53 -11.04
N ALA A 144 -7.87 13.37 -12.27
CA ALA A 144 -8.75 12.26 -12.65
C ALA A 144 -8.09 10.87 -12.54
N ASP A 145 -6.77 10.82 -12.59
CA ASP A 145 -5.95 9.62 -12.48
C ASP A 145 -5.44 9.35 -11.06
N THR A 146 -5.95 10.08 -10.06
CA THR A 146 -5.60 9.86 -8.66
C THR A 146 -6.05 8.48 -8.19
N TYR A 147 -5.17 7.77 -7.51
CA TYR A 147 -5.49 6.53 -6.81
C TYR A 147 -5.81 6.81 -5.35
N PHE A 148 -6.76 6.06 -4.81
CA PHE A 148 -6.90 5.85 -3.38
C PHE A 148 -6.06 4.64 -2.94
N PRO A 149 -5.82 4.42 -1.64
CA PRO A 149 -4.85 3.44 -1.16
C PRO A 149 -5.05 2.01 -1.65
N MET A 150 -6.29 1.49 -1.66
CA MET A 150 -6.56 0.13 -2.11
C MET A 150 -6.39 -0.03 -3.62
N ARG A 151 -6.85 0.95 -4.40
CA ARG A 151 -6.62 0.97 -5.84
C ARG A 151 -5.13 1.03 -6.17
N HIS A 152 -4.35 1.81 -5.40
CA HIS A 152 -2.90 1.86 -5.56
C HIS A 152 -2.23 0.52 -5.22
N LEU A 153 -2.61 -0.11 -4.09
CA LEU A 153 -2.12 -1.43 -3.72
C LEU A 153 -2.39 -2.47 -4.82
N ASN A 154 -3.63 -2.54 -5.32
CA ASN A 154 -3.99 -3.44 -6.40
C ASN A 154 -3.17 -3.17 -7.68
N ALA A 155 -2.95 -1.89 -8.03
CA ALA A 155 -2.13 -1.53 -9.20
C ALA A 155 -0.67 -1.96 -9.05
N ILE A 156 -0.13 -1.95 -7.84
CA ILE A 156 1.23 -2.46 -7.54
C ILE A 156 1.26 -3.98 -7.70
N ILE A 157 0.29 -4.70 -7.14
CA ILE A 157 0.19 -6.17 -7.25
C ILE A 157 0.05 -6.57 -8.72
N ASP A 158 -0.89 -5.97 -9.45
CA ASP A 158 -1.08 -6.22 -10.90
C ASP A 158 0.20 -5.96 -11.70
N SER A 159 0.92 -4.89 -11.37
CA SER A 159 2.19 -4.57 -12.01
C SER A 159 3.25 -5.64 -11.73
N ALA A 160 3.36 -6.09 -10.49
CA ALA A 160 4.28 -7.14 -10.08
C ALA A 160 4.00 -8.46 -10.78
N GLU A 161 2.74 -8.89 -10.82
CA GLU A 161 2.30 -10.12 -11.48
C GLU A 161 2.54 -10.10 -12.99
N ASN A 162 2.42 -8.92 -13.61
CA ASN A 162 2.71 -8.72 -15.03
C ASN A 162 4.18 -8.41 -15.33
N GLY A 163 5.08 -8.53 -14.35
CA GLY A 163 6.51 -8.32 -14.51
C GLY A 163 6.92 -6.85 -14.78
N LYS A 164 6.05 -5.90 -14.48
CA LYS A 164 6.38 -4.49 -14.52
C LYS A 164 7.20 -4.12 -13.28
N THR A 165 8.21 -3.31 -13.47
CA THR A 165 9.15 -2.94 -12.39
C THR A 165 8.99 -1.49 -11.91
N ILE A 166 8.19 -0.69 -12.61
CA ILE A 166 7.98 0.73 -12.29
C ILE A 166 6.50 1.07 -12.44
N LEU A 167 5.98 1.80 -11.45
CA LEU A 167 4.64 2.39 -11.47
C LEU A 167 4.73 3.82 -10.92
N ALA A 168 4.31 4.81 -11.70
CA ALA A 168 4.12 6.17 -11.25
C ALA A 168 2.63 6.45 -11.06
N ALA A 169 2.25 7.12 -9.99
CA ALA A 169 0.87 7.43 -9.68
C ALA A 169 0.72 8.72 -8.86
N SER A 170 -0.43 9.38 -8.96
CA SER A 170 -0.90 10.34 -7.96
C SER A 170 -1.73 9.58 -6.93
N VAL A 171 -1.43 9.73 -5.65
CA VAL A 171 -2.10 9.01 -4.56
C VAL A 171 -2.66 10.00 -3.55
N PHE A 172 -3.94 9.88 -3.24
CA PHE A 172 -4.56 10.61 -2.15
C PHE A 172 -4.65 9.71 -0.93
N THR A 173 -3.99 10.11 0.16
CA THR A 173 -3.84 9.28 1.36
C THR A 173 -4.82 9.60 2.47
N GLY A 174 -5.46 10.77 2.43
CA GLY A 174 -6.29 11.25 3.55
C GLY A 174 -5.50 11.81 4.73
N ALA A 175 -4.18 12.01 4.61
CA ALA A 175 -3.40 12.78 5.58
C ALA A 175 -3.87 14.25 5.63
N LYS A 176 -3.26 15.08 6.48
CA LYS A 176 -3.62 16.50 6.52
C LYS A 176 -3.59 17.15 5.12
N PRO A 177 -4.39 18.19 4.84
CA PRO A 177 -4.63 18.71 3.49
C PRO A 177 -3.37 18.94 2.64
N ASP A 178 -2.33 19.53 3.23
CA ASP A 178 -1.08 19.88 2.53
C ASP A 178 -0.23 18.66 2.15
N ASP A 179 -0.49 17.51 2.77
CA ASP A 179 0.27 16.26 2.60
C ASP A 179 -0.62 15.09 2.11
N ALA A 180 -1.89 15.35 1.79
CA ALA A 180 -2.84 14.30 1.44
C ALA A 180 -2.71 13.81 0.01
N LEU A 181 -2.40 14.68 -0.95
CA LEU A 181 -2.17 14.34 -2.34
C LEU A 181 -0.66 14.29 -2.61
N LEU A 182 -0.17 13.13 -3.01
CA LEU A 182 1.25 12.89 -3.27
C LEU A 182 1.46 12.27 -4.65
N SER A 183 2.56 12.62 -5.30
CA SER A 183 3.06 11.90 -6.46
C SER A 183 3.94 10.76 -5.97
N THR A 184 3.76 9.56 -6.52
CA THR A 184 4.54 8.38 -6.14
C THR A 184 5.32 7.82 -7.31
N ASN A 185 6.53 7.33 -7.01
CA ASN A 185 7.29 6.46 -7.88
C ASN A 185 7.52 5.14 -7.15
N THR A 186 6.95 4.08 -7.70
CA THR A 186 7.07 2.73 -7.16
C THR A 186 8.05 1.92 -7.98
N VAL A 187 9.01 1.29 -7.32
CA VAL A 187 9.94 0.30 -7.91
C VAL A 187 9.60 -1.06 -7.35
N ILE A 188 9.37 -2.03 -8.23
CA ILE A 188 9.01 -3.40 -7.88
C ILE A 188 10.19 -4.30 -8.26
N GLY A 189 10.78 -4.94 -7.26
CA GLY A 189 11.87 -5.89 -7.45
C GLY A 189 11.38 -7.27 -7.87
N GLY A 190 12.30 -8.11 -8.31
CA GLY A 190 12.02 -9.50 -8.67
C GLY A 190 11.50 -10.31 -7.49
N TRP A 191 10.71 -11.35 -7.80
CA TRP A 191 10.20 -12.31 -6.81
C TRP A 191 11.32 -12.90 -5.97
N ARG A 192 11.10 -13.00 -4.67
CA ARG A 192 12.02 -13.62 -3.71
C ARG A 192 11.29 -14.73 -2.97
N GLY A 193 11.94 -15.87 -2.88
CA GLY A 193 11.50 -16.98 -2.03
C GLY A 193 11.58 -16.62 -0.55
N GLU A 194 10.98 -17.43 0.28
CA GLU A 194 10.95 -17.22 1.73
C GLU A 194 12.34 -17.39 2.35
N GLU A 195 12.81 -16.40 3.08
CA GLU A 195 14.12 -16.45 3.77
C GLU A 195 14.01 -16.94 5.23
N ALA A 196 12.87 -16.81 5.86
CA ALA A 196 12.65 -17.28 7.23
C ALA A 196 11.17 -17.48 7.50
N ALA A 197 10.84 -18.55 8.20
CA ALA A 197 9.49 -18.82 8.63
C ALA A 197 8.98 -17.76 9.61
N ILE A 198 8.26 -16.78 9.09
CA ILE A 198 7.28 -16.06 9.91
C ILE A 198 6.09 -17.01 9.97
N PRO A 199 5.55 -17.33 11.16
CA PRO A 199 4.38 -18.17 11.26
C PRO A 199 3.18 -17.41 10.68
N MET A 200 2.93 -17.64 9.40
CA MET A 200 1.89 -16.94 8.63
C MET A 200 0.59 -17.73 8.54
N GLY A 201 0.57 -18.98 9.02
CA GLY A 201 -0.61 -19.82 8.96
C GLY A 201 -1.22 -19.91 7.56
N GLU A 202 -2.51 -19.66 7.46
CA GLU A 202 -3.26 -19.65 6.20
C GLU A 202 -2.88 -18.49 5.24
N PHE A 203 -2.19 -17.48 5.73
CA PHE A 203 -1.71 -16.35 4.93
C PHE A 203 -0.35 -16.62 4.27
N GLY A 204 0.25 -17.78 4.55
CA GLY A 204 1.56 -18.14 4.03
C GLY A 204 1.57 -18.15 2.50
N GLN A 205 2.49 -17.42 1.92
CA GLN A 205 2.83 -17.42 0.51
C GLN A 205 4.32 -17.80 0.39
N ASP A 206 4.69 -18.50 -0.69
CA ASP A 206 6.04 -19.02 -0.86
C ASP A 206 7.10 -17.92 -1.15
N GLY A 207 6.75 -16.66 -1.04
CA GLY A 207 7.66 -15.56 -1.28
C GLY A 207 6.97 -14.19 -1.29
N TYR A 208 7.69 -13.21 -1.77
CA TYR A 208 7.26 -11.82 -1.80
C TYR A 208 7.96 -11.02 -2.90
N TRP A 209 7.41 -9.86 -3.25
CA TRP A 209 8.11 -8.83 -4.01
C TRP A 209 8.66 -7.76 -3.07
N PRO A 210 9.93 -7.37 -3.18
CA PRO A 210 10.42 -6.14 -2.58
C PRO A 210 9.86 -4.96 -3.38
N VAL A 211 9.14 -4.08 -2.71
CA VAL A 211 8.52 -2.88 -3.31
C VAL A 211 9.03 -1.66 -2.58
N GLN A 212 9.48 -0.66 -3.33
CA GLN A 212 9.89 0.64 -2.80
C GLN A 212 9.00 1.72 -3.41
N ILE A 213 8.41 2.56 -2.57
CA ILE A 213 7.56 3.68 -2.97
C ILE A 213 8.19 4.96 -2.44
N ALA A 214 8.56 5.87 -3.33
CA ALA A 214 9.00 7.22 -2.99
C ALA A 214 7.83 8.19 -3.15
N TYR A 215 7.59 9.02 -2.14
CA TYR A 215 6.47 9.95 -2.05
C TYR A 215 6.98 11.39 -2.18
N PHE A 216 6.38 12.15 -3.10
CA PHE A 216 6.74 13.52 -3.41
C PHE A 216 5.52 14.43 -3.32
N LYS A 217 5.70 15.67 -2.88
CA LYS A 217 4.65 16.68 -3.03
C LYS A 217 4.36 16.95 -4.51
N PRO A 218 3.09 17.14 -4.90
CA PRO A 218 2.77 17.51 -6.28
C PRO A 218 3.51 18.79 -6.67
N ALA A 219 3.98 18.84 -7.91
CA ALA A 219 4.75 19.98 -8.45
C ALA A 219 6.05 20.31 -7.69
N ALA A 220 6.52 19.46 -6.78
CA ALA A 220 7.82 19.66 -6.17
C ALA A 220 8.93 19.52 -7.23
N THR A 221 9.80 20.50 -7.30
CA THR A 221 11.03 20.42 -8.09
C THR A 221 12.17 19.77 -7.30
N ALA A 222 11.88 19.33 -6.07
CA ALA A 222 12.84 18.71 -5.17
C ALA A 222 13.29 17.35 -5.74
N ALA A 223 14.61 17.12 -5.70
CA ALA A 223 15.19 15.86 -6.13
C ALA A 223 14.98 14.73 -5.11
N ALA A 224 14.66 15.07 -3.86
CA ALA A 224 14.45 14.11 -2.77
C ALA A 224 12.97 13.93 -2.46
N PRO A 225 12.51 12.70 -2.15
CA PRO A 225 11.16 12.46 -1.67
C PRO A 225 10.95 13.03 -0.26
N GLU A 226 9.69 13.22 0.12
CA GLU A 226 9.29 13.53 1.51
C GLU A 226 9.62 12.35 2.44
N TYR A 227 9.38 11.14 1.96
CA TYR A 227 9.74 9.87 2.58
C TYR A 227 9.64 8.73 1.57
N GLU A 228 10.21 7.59 1.93
CA GLU A 228 10.09 6.35 1.17
C GLU A 228 9.58 5.23 2.06
N ILE A 229 8.83 4.30 1.47
CA ILE A 229 8.43 3.08 2.15
C ILE A 229 8.89 1.87 1.35
N HIS A 230 9.55 0.93 2.04
CA HIS A 230 10.02 -0.31 1.46
C HIS A 230 9.21 -1.47 2.03
N TYR A 231 8.51 -2.22 1.19
CA TYR A 231 7.67 -3.35 1.57
C TYR A 231 8.28 -4.69 1.15
N SER A 232 8.11 -5.70 1.99
CA SER A 232 8.13 -7.11 1.59
C SER A 232 6.67 -7.55 1.40
N MET A 233 6.16 -7.46 0.17
CA MET A 233 4.75 -7.58 -0.15
C MET A 233 4.43 -8.94 -0.78
N GLN A 234 3.44 -9.63 -0.23
CA GLN A 234 2.91 -10.87 -0.80
C GLN A 234 1.81 -10.58 -1.84
N PRO A 235 1.52 -11.54 -2.75
CA PRO A 235 0.44 -11.39 -3.73
C PRO A 235 -0.94 -11.14 -3.11
N ASN A 236 -1.21 -11.68 -1.92
CA ASN A 236 -2.45 -11.46 -1.18
C ASN A 236 -2.52 -10.11 -0.44
N GLY A 237 -1.57 -9.21 -0.67
CA GLY A 237 -1.52 -7.88 -0.05
C GLY A 237 -0.94 -7.84 1.36
N VAL A 238 -0.57 -8.98 1.94
CA VAL A 238 0.06 -9.03 3.26
C VAL A 238 1.48 -8.47 3.18
N ILE A 239 1.80 -7.55 4.06
CA ILE A 239 3.13 -6.96 4.21
C ILE A 239 3.86 -7.66 5.34
N ARG A 240 4.95 -8.35 5.03
CA ARG A 240 5.73 -9.11 6.01
C ARG A 240 6.67 -8.22 6.83
N ARG A 241 7.14 -7.19 6.20
CA ARG A 241 8.05 -6.19 6.77
C ARG A 241 7.92 -4.90 5.99
N TYR A 242 8.00 -3.78 6.67
CA TYR A 242 8.18 -2.50 6.00
C TYR A 242 9.25 -1.66 6.68
N VAL A 243 9.82 -0.74 5.92
CA VAL A 243 10.77 0.27 6.41
C VAL A 243 10.26 1.61 5.91
N ILE A 244 10.13 2.56 6.82
CA ILE A 244 9.85 3.96 6.48
C ILE A 244 11.17 4.70 6.56
N ASP A 245 11.56 5.35 5.46
CA ASP A 245 12.79 6.13 5.35
C ASP A 245 12.43 7.62 5.27
N TYR A 246 12.85 8.38 6.28
CA TYR A 246 12.66 9.82 6.38
C TYR A 246 13.90 10.61 5.93
N GLY A 247 14.90 9.94 5.39
CA GLY A 247 16.17 10.50 4.93
C GLY A 247 17.25 10.49 6.01
N ASP A 248 17.00 11.06 7.17
CA ASP A 248 17.97 11.12 8.28
C ASP A 248 17.85 9.95 9.28
N PHE A 249 16.72 9.23 9.28
CA PHE A 249 16.54 7.98 10.02
C PHE A 249 15.50 7.09 9.36
N THR A 250 15.53 5.82 9.72
CA THR A 250 14.56 4.82 9.26
C THR A 250 13.84 4.14 10.42
N ILE A 251 12.58 3.77 10.22
CA ILE A 251 11.80 2.93 11.13
C ILE A 251 11.60 1.58 10.46
N ILE A 252 11.90 0.51 11.16
CA ILE A 252 11.67 -0.87 10.71
C ILE A 252 10.47 -1.42 11.45
N ALA A 253 9.50 -1.93 10.71
CA ALA A 253 8.36 -2.67 11.25
C ALA A 253 8.42 -4.13 10.79
N LYS A 254 8.37 -5.05 11.74
CA LYS A 254 8.41 -6.49 11.53
C LYS A 254 7.10 -7.12 11.95
N LEU A 255 6.53 -7.95 11.08
CA LEU A 255 5.32 -8.69 11.38
C LEU A 255 5.56 -9.65 12.55
N LEU A 256 4.71 -9.56 13.56
CA LEU A 256 4.69 -10.44 14.74
C LEU A 256 3.60 -11.50 14.65
N LYS A 257 2.41 -11.10 14.15
CA LYS A 257 1.22 -11.93 14.15
C LYS A 257 0.28 -11.53 13.01
N LEU A 258 -0.40 -12.51 12.44
CA LEU A 258 -1.54 -12.34 11.53
C LEU A 258 -2.77 -13.03 12.10
N GLU A 259 -3.91 -12.42 11.87
CA GLU A 259 -5.23 -12.95 12.19
C GLU A 259 -6.14 -12.82 10.97
N SER A 260 -7.01 -13.80 10.77
CA SER A 260 -8.08 -13.71 9.79
C SER A 260 -9.15 -12.72 10.26
N VAL A 261 -9.79 -12.07 9.30
CA VAL A 261 -10.96 -11.21 9.51
C VAL A 261 -12.14 -11.82 8.80
N GLU A 262 -13.26 -11.93 9.49
CA GLU A 262 -14.49 -12.46 8.90
C GLU A 262 -14.99 -11.52 7.79
N THR A 263 -15.27 -12.08 6.64
CA THR A 263 -15.85 -11.34 5.52
C THR A 263 -17.38 -11.46 5.57
N PRO A 264 -18.12 -10.36 5.47
CA PRO A 264 -19.58 -10.44 5.48
C PRO A 264 -20.10 -11.20 4.25
N THR A 265 -21.19 -11.90 4.44
CA THR A 265 -21.93 -12.50 3.34
C THR A 265 -22.77 -11.41 2.68
N CYS A 266 -22.43 -11.06 1.46
CA CYS A 266 -23.15 -10.05 0.70
C CYS A 266 -24.40 -10.65 0.02
N PRO A 267 -25.53 -9.92 -0.03
CA PRO A 267 -26.78 -10.38 -0.65
C PRO A 267 -26.70 -10.57 -2.17
#